data_555dd1bf4b2f1fdece38b0ae931b8d7c
#
_entry.id   555dd1bf4b2f1fdece38b0ae931b8d7c
#
_cell.length_a   1.000
_cell.length_b   1.000
_cell.length_c   1.000
_cell.angle_alpha   90.00
_cell.angle_beta   90.00
_cell.angle_gamma   90.00
#
_symmetry.space_group_name_H-M   'P 1'
#
loop_
_entity.id
_entity.type
_entity.pdbx_description
1 polymer ?
#
loop_
_entity_poly.entity_id
_entity_poly.type
_entity_poly.pdbx_seq_one_letter_code
_entity_poly.pdbx_strand_id
1 'polypeptide(L)'
;MKMKRIWTFGLVVFLTGVLAAQNVKSLYIYHTNDMHSRVEPFSDTFADTLLAGKAGMARRAAFLQQERKKHKDLLLFDAGDFSQGTPFYNLFKGEVEIRLMNHMKYDACAIGNHEFDFGLENMARLFKMAEFPVVCANYDVKGTVLEGLVKEYVVLERNGLRIGVFGLGAKLDGLVAHENYGQVRFEDPVSEGQRIADLLKEQEQCDLVICLSHLGWKGEPYSDVELIENTRNIDLVIGGHSHSFFEEPVFYKNLDGVEVP
;
A
#
# COMPACT_ATOMS: atom_id res chain seq x y z
N MET A 1 87.17 15.55 8.63
CA MET A 1 85.81 15.82 9.09
C MET A 1 84.87 15.13 8.07
N LYS A 2 84.28 13.96 8.40
CA LYS A 2 83.46 13.18 7.50
C LYS A 2 81.93 13.50 7.79
N MET A 3 81.29 14.14 6.82
CA MET A 3 79.83 14.40 6.86
C MET A 3 79.08 13.11 6.54
N LYS A 4 78.22 12.63 7.49
CA LYS A 4 77.30 11.55 7.26
C LYS A 4 75.99 12.13 6.63
N ARG A 5 75.67 11.68 5.41
CA ARG A 5 74.40 11.94 4.78
C ARG A 5 73.30 11.00 5.37
N ILE A 6 72.26 11.59 5.99
CA ILE A 6 71.09 10.89 6.45
C ILE A 6 70.09 10.92 5.28
N TRP A 7 69.71 9.72 4.81
CA TRP A 7 68.67 9.56 3.84
C TRP A 7 67.37 9.32 4.61
N THR A 8 66.40 10.26 4.54
CA THR A 8 65.06 10.09 5.09
C THR A 8 64.19 9.47 3.98
N PHE A 9 63.80 8.20 4.16
CA PHE A 9 62.81 7.56 3.31
C PHE A 9 61.40 8.01 3.76
N GLY A 10 60.75 8.85 2.96
CA GLY A 10 59.34 9.19 3.15
C GLY A 10 58.47 8.06 2.63
N LEU A 11 57.75 7.41 3.54
CA LEU A 11 56.71 6.42 3.19
C LEU A 11 55.46 7.16 2.70
N VAL A 12 55.22 7.17 1.38
CA VAL A 12 53.97 7.68 0.79
C VAL A 12 52.95 6.57 0.82
N VAL A 13 52.00 6.65 1.76
CA VAL A 13 50.84 5.75 1.82
C VAL A 13 49.77 6.27 0.84
N PHE A 14 49.58 5.58 -0.28
CA PHE A 14 48.46 5.81 -1.17
C PHE A 14 47.21 5.19 -0.53
N LEU A 15 46.32 6.00 0.07
CA LEU A 15 44.93 5.58 0.37
C LEU A 15 44.17 5.56 -0.97
N THR A 16 44.05 4.40 -1.56
CA THR A 16 43.07 4.17 -2.61
C THR A 16 41.68 4.06 -1.95
N GLY A 17 41.00 5.18 -1.89
CA GLY A 17 39.55 5.17 -1.56
C GLY A 17 38.82 4.42 -2.66
N VAL A 18 38.32 3.22 -2.36
CA VAL A 18 37.35 2.55 -3.20
C VAL A 18 36.04 3.36 -3.08
N LEU A 19 35.78 4.20 -4.08
CA LEU A 19 34.45 4.76 -4.30
C LEU A 19 33.55 3.56 -4.64
N ALA A 20 32.86 3.04 -3.63
CA ALA A 20 31.74 2.14 -3.88
C ALA A 20 30.69 2.94 -4.64
N ALA A 21 30.51 2.67 -5.93
CA ALA A 21 29.39 3.19 -6.67
C ALA A 21 28.11 2.73 -5.93
N GLN A 22 27.34 3.66 -5.37
CA GLN A 22 26.06 3.36 -4.82
C GLN A 22 25.20 2.82 -5.97
N ASN A 23 24.86 1.54 -5.90
CA ASN A 23 23.92 0.92 -6.82
C ASN A 23 22.51 1.45 -6.48
N VAL A 24 22.12 2.57 -7.11
CA VAL A 24 20.78 3.13 -6.97
C VAL A 24 19.81 2.18 -7.63
N LYS A 25 18.86 1.66 -6.85
CA LYS A 25 17.75 0.85 -7.32
C LYS A 25 16.51 1.73 -7.40
N SER A 26 15.74 1.60 -8.47
CA SER A 26 14.49 2.33 -8.66
C SER A 26 13.32 1.37 -8.65
N LEU A 27 12.23 1.75 -7.98
CA LEU A 27 10.94 1.07 -8.00
C LEU A 27 9.89 2.00 -8.59
N TYR A 28 9.00 1.44 -9.38
CA TYR A 28 7.81 2.11 -9.88
C TYR A 28 6.60 1.53 -9.16
N ILE A 29 5.97 2.34 -8.33
CA ILE A 29 4.79 1.96 -7.56
C ILE A 29 3.61 2.76 -8.10
N TYR A 30 2.58 2.05 -8.53
CA TYR A 30 1.28 2.62 -8.88
C TYR A 30 0.26 2.16 -7.86
N HIS A 31 -0.73 2.98 -7.58
CA HIS A 31 -1.78 2.59 -6.67
C HIS A 31 -3.15 3.10 -7.13
N THR A 32 -4.16 2.48 -6.58
CA THR A 32 -5.53 2.95 -6.58
C THR A 32 -6.07 2.91 -5.15
N ASN A 33 -7.08 3.68 -4.90
CA ASN A 33 -7.86 3.70 -3.68
C ASN A 33 -9.26 4.20 -4.01
N ASP A 34 -10.24 3.88 -3.19
CA ASP A 34 -11.60 4.41 -3.29
C ASP A 34 -12.14 4.36 -4.73
N MET A 35 -11.96 3.21 -5.39
CA MET A 35 -12.39 3.04 -6.78
C MET A 35 -13.90 3.00 -6.93
N HIS A 36 -14.62 2.61 -5.88
CA HIS A 36 -16.06 2.62 -5.78
C HIS A 36 -16.75 2.07 -7.03
N SER A 37 -16.32 0.87 -7.44
CA SER A 37 -16.88 0.16 -8.61
C SER A 37 -16.94 1.00 -9.89
N ARG A 38 -16.05 2.00 -10.05
CA ARG A 38 -16.01 2.81 -11.27
C ARG A 38 -15.43 2.04 -12.45
N VAL A 39 -16.20 1.04 -12.92
CA VAL A 39 -15.86 0.18 -14.07
C VAL A 39 -15.90 0.98 -15.37
N GLU A 40 -16.98 1.73 -15.57
CA GLU A 40 -17.14 2.60 -16.74
C GLU A 40 -16.55 3.99 -16.50
N PRO A 41 -16.13 4.69 -17.58
CA PRO A 41 -15.74 6.10 -17.46
C PRO A 41 -16.93 6.96 -17.01
N PHE A 42 -16.65 8.13 -16.49
CA PHE A 42 -17.69 9.17 -16.35
C PHE A 42 -18.26 9.52 -17.71
N SER A 43 -19.57 9.84 -17.77
CA SER A 43 -20.21 10.33 -18.98
C SER A 43 -19.49 11.56 -19.52
N ASP A 44 -19.41 11.71 -20.84
CA ASP A 44 -18.89 12.92 -21.48
C ASP A 44 -19.71 14.19 -21.12
N THR A 45 -20.95 13.99 -20.67
CA THR A 45 -21.85 15.05 -20.20
C THR A 45 -21.92 15.15 -18.67
N PHE A 46 -20.95 14.58 -17.96
CA PHE A 46 -20.91 14.66 -16.50
C PHE A 46 -20.77 16.11 -16.04
N ALA A 47 -21.49 16.48 -14.96
CA ALA A 47 -21.57 17.87 -14.51
C ALA A 47 -20.21 18.46 -14.12
N ASP A 48 -19.34 17.67 -13.52
CA ASP A 48 -17.94 18.05 -13.32
C ASP A 48 -17.14 17.83 -14.61
N THR A 49 -16.82 18.93 -15.27
CA THR A 49 -16.07 18.92 -16.53
C THR A 49 -14.64 18.41 -16.40
N LEU A 50 -14.06 18.43 -15.19
CA LEU A 50 -12.74 17.88 -14.92
C LEU A 50 -12.75 16.34 -14.95
N LEU A 51 -13.89 15.74 -14.62
CA LEU A 51 -14.07 14.29 -14.58
C LEU A 51 -14.79 13.74 -15.84
N ALA A 52 -15.50 14.58 -16.57
CA ALA A 52 -16.26 14.19 -17.76
C ALA A 52 -15.42 13.37 -18.72
N GLY A 53 -15.92 12.21 -19.14
CA GLY A 53 -15.26 11.29 -20.05
C GLY A 53 -14.00 10.61 -19.49
N LYS A 54 -13.62 10.82 -18.20
CA LYS A 54 -12.43 10.25 -17.57
C LYS A 54 -12.75 9.00 -16.75
N ALA A 55 -11.71 8.41 -16.14
CA ALA A 55 -11.74 7.19 -15.35
C ALA A 55 -12.09 5.93 -16.17
N GLY A 56 -12.57 4.88 -15.51
CA GLY A 56 -12.93 3.59 -16.08
C GLY A 56 -11.80 2.56 -16.07
N MET A 57 -12.14 1.34 -15.69
CA MET A 57 -11.14 0.27 -15.53
C MET A 57 -10.48 -0.18 -16.82
N ALA A 58 -11.19 -0.10 -17.97
CA ALA A 58 -10.60 -0.44 -19.27
C ALA A 58 -9.44 0.50 -19.65
N ARG A 59 -9.58 1.81 -19.40
CA ARG A 59 -8.50 2.78 -19.65
C ARG A 59 -7.34 2.58 -18.69
N ARG A 60 -7.62 2.30 -17.42
CA ARG A 60 -6.61 1.96 -16.42
C ARG A 60 -5.83 0.72 -16.82
N ALA A 61 -6.51 -0.34 -17.25
CA ALA A 61 -5.85 -1.55 -17.73
C ALA A 61 -4.94 -1.29 -18.94
N ALA A 62 -5.40 -0.50 -19.90
CA ALA A 62 -4.60 -0.12 -21.07
C ALA A 62 -3.36 0.70 -20.68
N PHE A 63 -3.50 1.65 -19.77
CA PHE A 63 -2.40 2.43 -19.22
C PHE A 63 -1.37 1.53 -18.51
N LEU A 64 -1.81 0.69 -17.58
CA LEU A 64 -0.95 -0.23 -16.83
C LEU A 64 -0.22 -1.21 -17.76
N GLN A 65 -0.89 -1.68 -18.83
CA GLN A 65 -0.24 -2.54 -19.82
C GLN A 65 0.90 -1.81 -20.55
N GLN A 66 0.78 -0.51 -20.80
CA GLN A 66 1.85 0.29 -21.41
C GLN A 66 2.99 0.53 -20.40
N GLU A 67 2.65 0.87 -19.15
CA GLU A 67 3.65 1.11 -18.11
C GLU A 67 4.47 -0.16 -17.78
N ARG A 68 3.83 -1.33 -17.72
CA ARG A 68 4.53 -2.62 -17.52
C ARG A 68 5.49 -2.99 -18.66
N LYS A 69 5.31 -2.43 -19.88
CA LYS A 69 6.31 -2.59 -20.95
C LYS A 69 7.57 -1.78 -20.70
N LYS A 70 7.44 -0.60 -20.07
CA LYS A 70 8.55 0.30 -19.73
C LYS A 70 9.23 -0.12 -18.42
N HIS A 71 8.43 -0.53 -17.44
CA HIS A 71 8.83 -0.82 -16.06
C HIS A 71 8.39 -2.25 -15.70
N LYS A 72 9.24 -3.24 -15.98
CA LYS A 72 8.92 -4.66 -15.81
C LYS A 72 8.69 -5.05 -14.34
N ASP A 73 9.36 -4.36 -13.42
CA ASP A 73 9.27 -4.57 -11.98
C ASP A 73 8.25 -3.64 -11.28
N LEU A 74 7.31 -3.07 -12.06
CA LEU A 74 6.24 -2.22 -11.55
C LEU A 74 5.40 -2.98 -10.52
N LEU A 75 5.14 -2.31 -9.38
CA LEU A 75 4.20 -2.72 -8.35
C LEU A 75 2.89 -1.97 -8.50
N LEU A 76 1.78 -2.65 -8.26
CA LEU A 76 0.43 -2.09 -8.32
C LEU A 76 -0.34 -2.49 -7.06
N PHE A 77 -0.76 -1.49 -6.28
CA PHE A 77 -1.48 -1.69 -5.02
C PHE A 77 -2.87 -1.07 -5.05
N ASP A 78 -3.72 -1.52 -4.13
CA ASP A 78 -5.00 -0.87 -3.84
C ASP A 78 -5.12 -0.64 -2.34
N ALA A 79 -5.50 0.57 -1.94
CA ALA A 79 -5.65 0.95 -0.55
C ALA A 79 -7.09 0.85 -0.03
N GLY A 80 -7.91 -0.03 -0.60
CA GLY A 80 -9.27 -0.34 -0.16
C GLY A 80 -10.37 0.46 -0.86
N ASP A 81 -11.61 0.08 -0.58
CA ASP A 81 -12.83 0.61 -1.18
C ASP A 81 -12.83 0.48 -2.72
N PHE A 82 -12.41 -0.70 -3.22
CA PHE A 82 -12.52 -0.99 -4.65
C PHE A 82 -13.97 -1.20 -5.07
N SER A 83 -14.86 -1.55 -4.16
CA SER A 83 -16.28 -1.85 -4.37
C SER A 83 -17.20 -0.72 -3.88
N GLN A 84 -18.49 -0.80 -4.19
CA GLN A 84 -19.58 0.12 -3.83
C GLN A 84 -19.71 1.33 -4.77
N GLY A 85 -20.91 1.83 -4.99
CA GLY A 85 -21.23 3.15 -5.59
C GLY A 85 -21.75 3.10 -7.02
N THR A 86 -21.73 1.98 -7.74
CA THR A 86 -22.27 1.89 -9.11
C THR A 86 -23.21 0.71 -9.29
N PRO A 87 -24.03 0.67 -10.38
CA PRO A 87 -24.88 -0.48 -10.69
C PRO A 87 -24.13 -1.81 -10.79
N PHE A 88 -22.85 -1.81 -11.18
CA PHE A 88 -22.01 -3.01 -11.22
C PHE A 88 -21.92 -3.67 -9.85
N TYR A 89 -21.70 -2.87 -8.81
CA TYR A 89 -21.66 -3.39 -7.44
C TYR A 89 -23.00 -3.99 -7.00
N ASN A 90 -24.10 -3.30 -7.25
CA ASN A 90 -25.43 -3.78 -6.86
C ASN A 90 -25.78 -5.11 -7.55
N LEU A 91 -25.37 -5.31 -8.80
CA LEU A 91 -25.67 -6.49 -9.58
C LEU A 91 -24.68 -7.64 -9.32
N PHE A 92 -23.37 -7.34 -9.19
CA PHE A 92 -22.30 -8.35 -9.17
C PHE A 92 -21.56 -8.42 -7.82
N LYS A 93 -21.87 -7.51 -6.88
CA LYS A 93 -21.37 -7.52 -5.50
C LYS A 93 -19.83 -7.58 -5.39
N GLY A 94 -19.13 -6.87 -6.27
CA GLY A 94 -17.67 -6.79 -6.30
C GLY A 94 -16.96 -7.81 -7.20
N GLU A 95 -17.69 -8.74 -7.84
CA GLU A 95 -17.07 -9.77 -8.69
C GLU A 95 -16.37 -9.18 -9.92
N VAL A 96 -16.99 -8.18 -10.55
CA VAL A 96 -16.44 -7.52 -11.74
C VAL A 96 -15.13 -6.82 -11.39
N GLU A 97 -15.10 -6.14 -10.26
CA GLU A 97 -13.95 -5.43 -9.73
C GLU A 97 -12.77 -6.39 -9.52
N ILE A 98 -12.97 -7.48 -8.78
CA ILE A 98 -11.92 -8.49 -8.54
C ILE A 98 -11.40 -9.10 -9.84
N ARG A 99 -12.27 -9.44 -10.80
CA ARG A 99 -11.85 -9.99 -12.11
C ARG A 99 -10.99 -8.99 -12.89
N LEU A 100 -11.34 -7.72 -12.85
CA LEU A 100 -10.57 -6.65 -13.50
C LEU A 100 -9.26 -6.37 -12.78
N MET A 101 -9.23 -6.40 -11.44
CA MET A 101 -8.01 -6.29 -10.64
C MET A 101 -7.06 -7.45 -10.91
N ASN A 102 -7.54 -8.69 -11.00
CA ASN A 102 -6.75 -9.86 -11.43
C ASN A 102 -6.14 -9.64 -12.83
N HIS A 103 -6.96 -9.18 -13.78
CA HIS A 103 -6.49 -8.89 -15.14
C HIS A 103 -5.39 -7.81 -15.16
N MET A 104 -5.52 -6.78 -14.33
CA MET A 104 -4.53 -5.71 -14.18
C MET A 104 -3.30 -6.14 -13.36
N LYS A 105 -3.34 -7.31 -12.71
CA LYS A 105 -2.26 -7.90 -11.90
C LYS A 105 -1.87 -7.01 -10.73
N TYR A 106 -2.81 -6.76 -9.85
CA TYR A 106 -2.51 -6.14 -8.55
C TYR A 106 -1.55 -7.03 -7.74
N ASP A 107 -0.64 -6.40 -7.01
CA ASP A 107 0.36 -7.10 -6.19
C ASP A 107 -0.11 -7.24 -4.74
N ALA A 108 -0.97 -6.37 -4.25
CA ALA A 108 -1.70 -6.48 -2.97
C ALA A 108 -2.86 -5.47 -2.92
N CYS A 109 -3.83 -5.73 -2.02
CA CYS A 109 -4.97 -4.87 -1.77
C CYS A 109 -5.22 -4.81 -0.26
N ALA A 110 -5.47 -3.61 0.29
CA ALA A 110 -6.01 -3.42 1.64
C ALA A 110 -7.53 -3.59 1.65
N ILE A 111 -8.11 -3.65 2.84
CA ILE A 111 -9.55 -3.72 3.05
C ILE A 111 -10.06 -2.34 3.45
N GLY A 112 -11.02 -1.80 2.69
CA GLY A 112 -11.79 -0.63 3.07
C GLY A 112 -13.09 -0.98 3.80
N ASN A 113 -13.85 0.02 4.19
CA ASN A 113 -15.12 -0.21 4.88
C ASN A 113 -16.23 -0.71 3.94
N HIS A 114 -16.20 -0.36 2.68
CA HIS A 114 -17.23 -0.77 1.72
C HIS A 114 -17.08 -2.21 1.21
N GLU A 115 -15.97 -2.88 1.44
CA GLU A 115 -15.86 -4.31 1.22
C GLU A 115 -16.83 -5.10 2.11
N PHE A 116 -17.20 -4.54 3.26
CA PHE A 116 -18.16 -5.17 4.20
C PHE A 116 -19.63 -5.01 3.82
N ASP A 117 -20.01 -4.15 2.88
CA ASP A 117 -21.41 -3.78 2.62
C ASP A 117 -22.35 -4.96 2.32
N PHE A 118 -21.87 -6.04 1.74
CA PHE A 118 -22.61 -7.28 1.52
C PHE A 118 -22.23 -8.42 2.49
N GLY A 119 -21.57 -8.08 3.61
CA GLY A 119 -21.21 -9.01 4.69
C GLY A 119 -20.02 -9.92 4.38
N LEU A 120 -19.60 -10.64 5.42
CA LEU A 120 -18.37 -11.45 5.41
C LEU A 120 -18.39 -12.60 4.39
N GLU A 121 -19.57 -13.21 4.14
CA GLU A 121 -19.68 -14.30 3.17
C GLU A 121 -19.40 -13.83 1.74
N ASN A 122 -19.87 -12.62 1.39
CA ASN A 122 -19.54 -12.02 0.11
C ASN A 122 -18.07 -11.65 0.02
N MET A 123 -17.48 -11.07 1.07
CA MET A 123 -16.03 -10.80 1.14
C MET A 123 -15.23 -12.09 0.93
N ALA A 124 -15.56 -13.16 1.66
CA ALA A 124 -14.88 -14.45 1.53
C ALA A 124 -14.96 -15.01 0.11
N ARG A 125 -16.13 -14.87 -0.55
CA ARG A 125 -16.31 -15.24 -1.95
C ARG A 125 -15.37 -14.46 -2.87
N LEU A 126 -15.28 -13.14 -2.70
CA LEU A 126 -14.44 -12.27 -3.48
C LEU A 126 -12.95 -12.54 -3.25
N PHE A 127 -12.53 -12.67 -2.00
CA PHE A 127 -11.13 -12.88 -1.66
C PHE A 127 -10.61 -14.25 -2.11
N LYS A 128 -11.47 -15.27 -2.20
CA LYS A 128 -11.15 -16.56 -2.85
C LYS A 128 -10.94 -16.44 -4.36
N MET A 129 -11.53 -15.44 -5.00
CA MET A 129 -11.36 -15.19 -6.44
C MET A 129 -10.15 -14.30 -6.74
N ALA A 130 -9.64 -13.56 -5.75
CA ALA A 130 -8.49 -12.68 -5.91
C ALA A 130 -7.22 -13.50 -6.17
N GLU A 131 -6.46 -13.12 -7.23
CA GLU A 131 -5.15 -13.69 -7.57
C GLU A 131 -4.00 -12.90 -6.91
N PHE A 132 -4.33 -11.99 -6.04
CA PHE A 132 -3.42 -11.16 -5.25
C PHE A 132 -3.78 -11.28 -3.76
N PRO A 133 -2.82 -11.06 -2.85
CA PRO A 133 -3.09 -11.08 -1.42
C PRO A 133 -3.95 -9.88 -1.00
N VAL A 134 -4.91 -10.14 -0.10
CA VAL A 134 -5.63 -9.12 0.64
C VAL A 134 -4.98 -9.00 2.01
N VAL A 135 -4.59 -7.78 2.39
CA VAL A 135 -3.84 -7.51 3.61
C VAL A 135 -4.60 -6.57 4.56
N CYS A 136 -4.64 -6.95 5.84
CA CYS A 136 -5.11 -6.09 6.92
C CYS A 136 -4.57 -6.61 8.26
N ALA A 137 -3.82 -5.78 8.97
CA ALA A 137 -3.19 -6.17 10.24
C ALA A 137 -4.06 -5.86 11.46
N ASN A 138 -4.93 -4.86 11.37
CA ASN A 138 -5.74 -4.40 12.50
C ASN A 138 -7.19 -4.91 12.50
N TYR A 139 -7.51 -5.90 11.66
CA TYR A 139 -8.76 -6.64 11.76
C TYR A 139 -8.48 -8.08 12.19
N ASP A 140 -8.82 -8.43 13.43
CA ASP A 140 -8.79 -9.82 13.85
C ASP A 140 -10.00 -10.56 13.28
N VAL A 141 -9.73 -11.38 12.28
CA VAL A 141 -10.73 -12.17 11.53
C VAL A 141 -10.83 -13.61 12.02
N LYS A 142 -10.16 -13.98 13.12
CA LYS A 142 -10.17 -15.36 13.65
C LYS A 142 -11.58 -15.80 14.00
N GLY A 143 -11.91 -17.04 13.66
CA GLY A 143 -13.23 -17.62 13.88
C GLY A 143 -14.29 -17.11 12.89
N THR A 144 -13.95 -16.30 11.90
CA THR A 144 -14.83 -15.86 10.83
C THR A 144 -14.54 -16.60 9.53
N VAL A 145 -15.39 -16.41 8.52
CA VAL A 145 -15.19 -16.98 7.17
C VAL A 145 -14.02 -16.33 6.40
N LEU A 146 -13.43 -15.27 6.95
CA LEU A 146 -12.26 -14.59 6.40
C LEU A 146 -10.94 -15.16 6.91
N GLU A 147 -10.97 -16.03 7.93
CA GLU A 147 -9.77 -16.64 8.49
C GLU A 147 -8.99 -17.39 7.40
N GLY A 148 -7.70 -17.07 7.28
CA GLY A 148 -6.82 -17.62 6.25
C GLY A 148 -6.93 -16.97 4.86
N LEU A 149 -7.94 -16.12 4.61
CA LEU A 149 -8.08 -15.35 3.37
C LEU A 149 -7.43 -13.97 3.47
N VAL A 150 -7.47 -13.35 4.65
CA VAL A 150 -6.83 -12.07 4.94
C VAL A 150 -5.47 -12.35 5.61
N LYS A 151 -4.44 -11.68 5.16
CA LYS A 151 -3.08 -11.74 5.72
C LYS A 151 -2.78 -10.45 6.47
N GLU A 152 -1.96 -10.50 7.51
CA GLU A 152 -1.49 -9.28 8.15
C GLU A 152 -0.56 -8.51 7.21
N TYR A 153 0.33 -9.21 6.50
CA TYR A 153 1.30 -8.66 5.56
C TYR A 153 1.70 -9.66 4.47
N VAL A 154 2.43 -9.18 3.48
CA VAL A 154 3.15 -9.99 2.49
C VAL A 154 4.54 -9.43 2.26
N VAL A 155 5.47 -10.28 1.83
CA VAL A 155 6.80 -9.87 1.39
C VAL A 155 6.92 -10.14 -0.10
N LEU A 156 7.25 -9.09 -0.85
CA LEU A 156 7.44 -9.12 -2.30
C LEU A 156 8.92 -8.93 -2.63
N GLU A 157 9.37 -9.53 -3.71
CA GLU A 157 10.72 -9.29 -4.24
C GLU A 157 10.63 -8.58 -5.60
N ARG A 158 11.21 -7.39 -5.71
CA ARG A 158 11.28 -6.60 -6.94
C ARG A 158 12.62 -5.90 -7.06
N ASN A 159 13.22 -5.99 -8.23
CA ASN A 159 14.51 -5.36 -8.54
C ASN A 159 15.61 -5.66 -7.49
N GLY A 160 15.59 -6.87 -6.92
CA GLY A 160 16.50 -7.29 -5.85
C GLY A 160 16.32 -6.55 -4.54
N LEU A 161 15.12 -6.02 -4.27
CA LEU A 161 14.67 -5.49 -2.98
C LEU A 161 13.62 -6.41 -2.39
N ARG A 162 13.68 -6.60 -1.07
CA ARG A 162 12.62 -7.22 -0.27
C ARG A 162 11.68 -6.14 0.25
N ILE A 163 10.42 -6.21 -0.12
CA ILE A 163 9.42 -5.18 0.14
C ILE A 163 8.33 -5.81 1.00
N GLY A 164 8.23 -5.35 2.24
CA GLY A 164 7.13 -5.70 3.13
C GLY A 164 5.93 -4.81 2.85
N VAL A 165 4.76 -5.41 2.66
CA VAL A 165 3.51 -4.69 2.43
C VAL A 165 2.47 -5.18 3.41
N PHE A 166 1.86 -4.28 4.16
CA PHE A 166 0.78 -4.58 5.10
C PHE A 166 -0.39 -3.62 4.92
N GLY A 167 -1.56 -3.99 5.44
CA GLY A 167 -2.77 -3.18 5.34
C GLY A 167 -3.26 -2.72 6.71
N LEU A 168 -3.93 -1.57 6.75
CA LEU A 168 -4.70 -1.08 7.89
C LEU A 168 -6.07 -0.60 7.42
N GLY A 169 -7.13 -1.03 8.13
CA GLY A 169 -8.51 -0.66 7.85
C GLY A 169 -9.08 0.33 8.86
N ALA A 170 -10.09 1.08 8.44
CA ALA A 170 -10.83 2.04 9.25
C ALA A 170 -11.60 1.37 10.39
N LYS A 171 -11.95 2.13 11.43
CA LYS A 171 -12.80 1.65 12.52
C LYS A 171 -14.20 1.32 11.99
N LEU A 172 -14.62 0.05 12.14
CA LEU A 172 -15.90 -0.43 11.58
C LEU A 172 -17.12 0.11 12.32
N ASP A 173 -17.01 0.25 13.65
CA ASP A 173 -18.11 0.76 14.47
C ASP A 173 -18.46 2.20 14.12
N GLY A 174 -19.69 2.43 13.72
CA GLY A 174 -20.19 3.70 13.21
C GLY A 174 -20.07 3.92 11.69
N LEU A 175 -19.25 3.12 10.99
CA LEU A 175 -19.14 3.16 9.52
C LEU A 175 -19.88 2.02 8.84
N VAL A 176 -19.81 0.82 9.42
CA VAL A 176 -20.38 -0.42 8.85
C VAL A 176 -21.45 -0.95 9.78
N ALA A 177 -22.56 -1.43 9.23
CA ALA A 177 -23.59 -2.09 10.03
C ALA A 177 -23.02 -3.35 10.72
N HIS A 178 -23.30 -3.54 12.01
CA HIS A 178 -22.74 -4.62 12.80
C HIS A 178 -22.98 -6.01 12.20
N GLU A 179 -24.16 -6.24 11.61
CA GLU A 179 -24.48 -7.49 10.93
C GLU A 179 -23.56 -7.82 9.75
N ASN A 180 -22.91 -6.82 9.15
CA ASN A 180 -22.04 -6.99 8.01
C ASN A 180 -20.60 -7.36 8.38
N TYR A 181 -20.10 -6.92 9.55
CA TYR A 181 -18.75 -7.29 10.02
C TYR A 181 -18.76 -8.34 11.16
N GLY A 182 -19.91 -8.54 11.81
CA GLY A 182 -20.13 -9.63 12.77
C GLY A 182 -19.08 -9.70 13.88
N GLN A 183 -18.29 -10.78 13.87
CA GLN A 183 -17.28 -11.05 14.90
C GLN A 183 -15.88 -10.50 14.59
N VAL A 184 -15.69 -9.80 13.48
CA VAL A 184 -14.44 -9.13 13.19
C VAL A 184 -14.17 -8.09 14.28
N ARG A 185 -12.97 -8.13 14.88
CA ARG A 185 -12.56 -7.16 15.90
C ARG A 185 -11.60 -6.15 15.30
N PHE A 186 -11.86 -4.89 15.60
CA PHE A 186 -10.95 -3.80 15.28
C PHE A 186 -9.90 -3.68 16.38
N GLU A 187 -8.65 -3.74 16.00
CA GLU A 187 -7.49 -3.52 16.86
C GLU A 187 -6.91 -2.12 16.56
N ASP A 188 -6.18 -1.56 17.54
CA ASP A 188 -5.59 -0.23 17.39
C ASP A 188 -4.58 -0.17 16.22
N PRO A 189 -4.83 0.63 15.18
CA PRO A 189 -4.02 0.60 13.96
C PRO A 189 -2.60 1.14 14.15
N VAL A 190 -2.37 2.03 15.13
CA VAL A 190 -1.02 2.54 15.43
C VAL A 190 -0.18 1.43 16.06
N SER A 191 -0.74 0.72 17.03
CA SER A 191 -0.07 -0.40 17.70
C SER A 191 0.20 -1.55 16.73
N GLU A 192 -0.79 -1.93 15.91
CA GLU A 192 -0.66 -3.00 14.93
C GLU A 192 0.28 -2.61 13.79
N GLY A 193 0.19 -1.37 13.31
CA GLY A 193 1.10 -0.83 12.31
C GLY A 193 2.56 -0.86 12.78
N GLN A 194 2.83 -0.43 14.03
CA GLN A 194 4.18 -0.51 14.62
C GLN A 194 4.65 -1.96 14.75
N ARG A 195 3.78 -2.85 15.25
CA ARG A 195 4.11 -4.28 15.43
C ARG A 195 4.53 -4.92 14.10
N ILE A 196 3.77 -4.68 13.03
CA ILE A 196 4.06 -5.25 11.72
C ILE A 196 5.29 -4.59 11.08
N ALA A 197 5.45 -3.28 11.21
CA ALA A 197 6.62 -2.57 10.69
C ALA A 197 7.93 -3.12 11.30
N ASP A 198 7.95 -3.32 12.62
CA ASP A 198 9.10 -3.91 13.31
C ASP A 198 9.35 -5.36 12.87
N LEU A 199 8.29 -6.18 12.75
CA LEU A 199 8.42 -7.54 12.24
C LEU A 199 9.02 -7.57 10.83
N LEU A 200 8.54 -6.72 9.93
CA LEU A 200 9.02 -6.65 8.54
C LEU A 200 10.47 -6.18 8.46
N LYS A 201 10.88 -5.22 9.28
CA LYS A 201 12.28 -4.74 9.30
C LYS A 201 13.23 -5.71 10.00
N GLU A 202 12.84 -6.23 11.17
CA GLU A 202 13.76 -6.96 12.05
C GLU A 202 13.79 -8.47 11.76
N GLN A 203 12.66 -9.07 11.47
CA GLN A 203 12.55 -10.52 11.25
C GLN A 203 12.57 -10.88 9.76
N GLU A 204 11.75 -10.19 8.94
CA GLU A 204 11.68 -10.43 7.51
C GLU A 204 12.81 -9.73 6.74
N GLN A 205 13.58 -8.84 7.37
CA GLN A 205 14.72 -8.12 6.79
C GLN A 205 14.34 -7.37 5.50
N CYS A 206 13.17 -6.71 5.51
CA CYS A 206 12.70 -5.95 4.36
C CYS A 206 13.50 -4.66 4.18
N ASP A 207 13.93 -4.42 2.93
CA ASP A 207 14.58 -3.16 2.54
C ASP A 207 13.60 -1.98 2.62
N LEU A 208 12.33 -2.22 2.25
CA LEU A 208 11.25 -1.23 2.20
C LEU A 208 10.00 -1.79 2.87
N VAL A 209 9.33 -0.98 3.69
CA VAL A 209 8.04 -1.29 4.33
C VAL A 209 6.98 -0.30 3.88
N ILE A 210 5.91 -0.82 3.28
CA ILE A 210 4.80 -0.05 2.72
C ILE A 210 3.54 -0.38 3.50
N CYS A 211 2.84 0.65 3.97
CA CYS A 211 1.50 0.54 4.53
C CYS A 211 0.46 0.92 3.46
N LEU A 212 -0.48 0.01 3.19
CA LEU A 212 -1.70 0.32 2.44
C LEU A 212 -2.77 0.67 3.47
N SER A 213 -3.04 1.96 3.63
CA SER A 213 -3.89 2.46 4.69
C SER A 213 -5.28 2.85 4.16
N HIS A 214 -6.30 2.36 4.86
CA HIS A 214 -7.67 2.84 4.66
C HIS A 214 -8.19 3.58 5.91
N LEU A 215 -7.30 4.32 6.60
CA LEU A 215 -7.63 5.08 7.81
C LEU A 215 -8.18 6.47 7.48
N GLY A 216 -7.80 7.02 6.34
CA GLY A 216 -8.04 8.42 6.00
C GLY A 216 -6.87 9.32 6.37
N TRP A 217 -6.73 10.45 5.64
CA TRP A 217 -5.56 11.31 5.76
C TRP A 217 -5.46 12.04 7.10
N LYS A 218 -6.51 12.81 7.48
CA LYS A 218 -6.57 13.63 8.70
C LYS A 218 -7.99 13.72 9.23
N GLY A 219 -8.11 14.02 10.54
CA GLY A 219 -9.37 14.41 11.16
C GLY A 219 -10.26 13.26 11.60
N GLU A 220 -9.95 12.07 11.17
CA GLU A 220 -10.57 10.84 11.65
C GLU A 220 -9.82 10.30 12.89
N PRO A 221 -10.48 9.60 13.79
CA PRO A 221 -9.80 8.78 14.77
C PRO A 221 -8.93 7.76 14.02
N TYR A 222 -7.63 7.74 14.30
CA TYR A 222 -6.68 6.87 13.61
C TYR A 222 -6.48 7.26 12.13
N SER A 223 -5.82 8.37 11.89
CA SER A 223 -5.50 8.84 10.53
C SER A 223 -4.09 8.42 10.09
N ASP A 224 -3.81 8.54 8.78
CA ASP A 224 -2.48 8.29 8.21
C ASP A 224 -1.41 9.18 8.86
N VAL A 225 -1.75 10.43 9.15
CA VAL A 225 -0.85 11.37 9.84
C VAL A 225 -0.54 10.88 11.24
N GLU A 226 -1.55 10.46 12.01
CA GLU A 226 -1.37 9.93 13.35
C GLU A 226 -0.53 8.64 13.34
N LEU A 227 -0.77 7.75 12.36
CA LEU A 227 0.02 6.55 12.17
C LEU A 227 1.50 6.91 11.96
N ILE A 228 1.82 7.80 11.02
CA ILE A 228 3.20 8.18 10.71
C ILE A 228 3.88 8.81 11.94
N GLU A 229 3.22 9.78 12.58
CA GLU A 229 3.80 10.52 13.70
C GLU A 229 4.04 9.66 14.95
N ASN A 230 3.34 8.53 15.08
CA ASN A 230 3.42 7.63 16.25
C ASN A 230 4.05 6.27 15.95
N THR A 231 4.64 6.08 14.79
CA THR A 231 5.34 4.84 14.42
C THR A 231 6.76 5.09 13.91
N ARG A 232 7.49 4.02 13.66
CA ARG A 232 8.78 3.98 12.97
C ARG A 232 8.82 2.79 12.02
N ASN A 233 9.86 2.69 11.20
CA ASN A 233 10.06 1.55 10.30
C ASN A 233 9.04 1.42 9.16
N ILE A 234 8.13 2.39 8.99
CA ILE A 234 7.29 2.53 7.81
C ILE A 234 7.97 3.51 6.87
N ASP A 235 8.21 3.11 5.62
CA ASP A 235 8.93 3.93 4.64
C ASP A 235 7.98 4.67 3.69
N LEU A 236 6.75 4.18 3.50
CA LEU A 236 5.73 4.76 2.63
C LEU A 236 4.34 4.40 3.12
N VAL A 237 3.44 5.37 3.16
CA VAL A 237 1.99 5.17 3.38
C VAL A 237 1.23 5.51 2.10
N ILE A 238 0.43 4.57 1.62
CA ILE A 238 -0.50 4.76 0.51
C ILE A 238 -1.90 4.78 1.10
N GLY A 239 -2.52 5.96 1.14
CA GLY A 239 -3.78 6.20 1.85
C GLY A 239 -5.02 6.10 0.97
N GLY A 240 -6.17 5.86 1.62
CA GLY A 240 -7.53 5.86 1.07
C GLY A 240 -8.54 6.49 2.03
N HIS A 241 -9.82 6.12 1.92
CA HIS A 241 -10.94 6.46 2.79
C HIS A 241 -11.41 7.93 2.73
N SER A 242 -10.53 8.88 2.96
CA SER A 242 -10.88 10.32 2.98
C SER A 242 -11.04 10.96 1.61
N HIS A 243 -10.85 10.20 0.51
CA HIS A 243 -10.86 10.67 -0.88
C HIS A 243 -9.97 11.90 -1.11
N SER A 244 -8.91 12.05 -0.32
CA SER A 244 -7.95 13.13 -0.48
C SER A 244 -7.11 12.91 -1.73
N PHE A 245 -6.90 13.97 -2.50
CA PHE A 245 -6.11 13.93 -3.73
C PHE A 245 -4.89 14.85 -3.60
N PHE A 246 -3.73 14.31 -3.89
CA PHE A 246 -2.46 15.05 -3.86
C PHE A 246 -1.78 14.97 -5.23
N GLU A 247 -1.34 16.11 -5.75
CA GLU A 247 -0.52 16.17 -6.97
C GLU A 247 0.93 15.77 -6.69
N GLU A 248 1.39 16.03 -5.46
CA GLU A 248 2.73 15.70 -4.96
C GLU A 248 2.65 14.99 -3.62
N PRO A 249 3.60 14.12 -3.27
CA PRO A 249 3.63 13.47 -1.97
C PRO A 249 3.68 14.47 -0.82
N VAL A 250 2.94 14.20 0.25
CA VAL A 250 2.98 14.98 1.49
C VAL A 250 3.78 14.20 2.54
N PHE A 251 4.73 14.86 3.19
CA PHE A 251 5.66 14.22 4.11
C PHE A 251 5.33 14.58 5.56
N TYR A 252 5.39 13.58 6.44
CA TYR A 252 5.30 13.73 7.88
C TYR A 252 6.48 13.05 8.55
N LYS A 253 6.88 13.56 9.73
CA LYS A 253 7.98 12.98 10.50
C LYS A 253 7.48 11.87 11.40
N ASN A 254 8.13 10.73 11.32
CA ASN A 254 7.91 9.61 12.21
C ASN A 254 8.57 9.82 13.59
N LEU A 255 8.48 8.84 14.49
CA LEU A 255 9.08 8.90 15.85
C LEU A 255 10.60 9.10 15.84
N ASP A 256 11.30 8.72 14.78
CA ASP A 256 12.75 8.88 14.63
C ASP A 256 13.12 10.20 13.91
N GLY A 257 12.13 11.03 13.58
CA GLY A 257 12.30 12.28 12.86
C GLY A 257 12.57 12.13 11.35
N VAL A 258 12.38 10.93 10.82
CA VAL A 258 12.50 10.61 9.39
C VAL A 258 11.22 11.04 8.68
N GLU A 259 11.38 11.69 7.52
CA GLU A 259 10.24 12.08 6.68
C GLU A 259 9.70 10.85 5.92
N VAL A 260 8.42 10.58 6.10
CA VAL A 260 7.66 9.48 5.47
C VAL A 260 6.60 10.09 4.58
N PRO A 261 6.55 9.75 3.27
CA PRO A 261 5.53 10.20 2.34
C PRO A 261 4.23 9.42 2.49
#